data_30384bdc99375b6c0282a831e044094d
#
_entry.id   30384bdc99375b6c0282a831e044094d
#
_cell.length_a   1.000
_cell.length_b   1.000
_cell.length_c   1.000
_cell.angle_alpha   90.00
_cell.angle_beta   90.00
_cell.angle_gamma   90.00
#
_symmetry.space_group_name_H-M   'P 1'
#
loop_
_entity.id
_entity.type
_entity.pdbx_description
1 polymer ?
#
loop_
_entity_poly.entity_id
_entity_poly.type
_entity_poly.pdbx_seq_one_letter_code
_entity_poly.pdbx_strand_id
1 'polypeptide(L)'
;MNIVFFAHPAFLGHQSMPRFAQMLADGMAARGHTVAVWAPEAAFSRLSAPGPLRKWLGYLDQYAAFPAQVRRRLRACPSDTLFVFTDHALGPWVPLVVGRPHAVHCHDFLAQRSALGEIPENPTGWTGRQYQALIRRGYTQARNFISVSRSTAADLQRFLPAPSVRSDVVYNGLNQAFGPQDPGAARVQLAAKTGLPLADGYLLHVGGNQWYKNRRGVLELYSAWRALSAHTWPLLLIGQAPDAALVADHAISPYRADVHFLIQADDALVRQAYAGAQIFLFPSLAEGFGWPIAEAMASGCPVVTTAEAPMTEVADTAGFLIPCRPATGGTAWAADAARTVEQIAALGPEARAQAVAAGLANAQRFTAAHSLAQIEAIYQDIVRTPTAA
;
A
#
# COMPACT_ATOMS: atom_id res chain seq x y z
N MET A 1 -21.72 -10.96 14.77
CA MET A 1 -21.89 -11.51 13.40
C MET A 1 -20.92 -12.65 13.17
N ASN A 2 -21.26 -13.58 12.27
CA ASN A 2 -20.29 -14.53 11.74
C ASN A 2 -19.65 -13.94 10.48
N ILE A 3 -18.32 -13.83 10.46
CA ILE A 3 -17.57 -13.22 9.36
C ILE A 3 -16.52 -14.21 8.85
N VAL A 4 -16.51 -14.42 7.54
CA VAL A 4 -15.51 -15.24 6.87
C VAL A 4 -14.69 -14.36 5.93
N PHE A 5 -13.42 -14.19 6.21
CA PHE A 5 -12.48 -13.47 5.35
C PHE A 5 -11.85 -14.41 4.34
N PHE A 6 -12.01 -14.10 3.05
CA PHE A 6 -11.20 -14.69 1.99
C PHE A 6 -9.89 -13.94 1.88
N ALA A 7 -8.77 -14.67 1.95
CA ALA A 7 -7.44 -14.09 1.93
C ALA A 7 -6.54 -14.74 0.86
N HIS A 8 -5.48 -14.04 0.49
CA HIS A 8 -4.46 -14.57 -0.41
C HIS A 8 -3.75 -15.79 0.18
N PRO A 9 -3.39 -16.78 -0.65
CA PRO A 9 -2.63 -17.94 -0.17
C PRO A 9 -1.23 -17.53 0.27
N ALA A 10 -0.81 -18.04 1.42
CA ALA A 10 0.50 -17.72 2.01
C ALA A 10 1.69 -18.10 1.09
N PHE A 11 1.53 -19.14 0.25
CA PHE A 11 2.58 -19.59 -0.65
C PHE A 11 2.90 -18.63 -1.82
N LEU A 12 2.12 -17.54 -2.01
CA LEU A 12 2.45 -16.49 -2.96
C LEU A 12 3.47 -15.48 -2.42
N GLY A 13 3.76 -15.47 -1.11
CA GLY A 13 4.77 -14.63 -0.49
C GLY A 13 4.43 -13.13 -0.47
N HIS A 14 3.17 -12.76 -0.66
CA HIS A 14 2.74 -11.37 -0.54
C HIS A 14 2.91 -10.89 0.90
N GLN A 15 3.25 -9.59 1.10
CA GLN A 15 3.50 -9.02 2.43
C GLN A 15 2.31 -8.18 2.94
N SER A 16 1.85 -7.23 2.14
CA SER A 16 0.86 -6.22 2.56
C SER A 16 -0.55 -6.81 2.72
N MET A 17 -1.02 -7.62 1.75
CA MET A 17 -2.38 -8.15 1.78
C MET A 17 -2.65 -9.13 2.92
N PRO A 18 -1.75 -10.07 3.28
CA PRO A 18 -1.91 -10.87 4.48
C PRO A 18 -1.96 -10.03 5.78
N ARG A 19 -1.14 -8.96 5.89
CA ARG A 19 -1.19 -8.05 7.06
C ARG A 19 -2.53 -7.33 7.16
N PHE A 20 -3.08 -6.88 6.03
CA PHE A 20 -4.41 -6.26 6.00
C PHE A 20 -5.51 -7.25 6.39
N ALA A 21 -5.50 -8.46 5.83
CA ALA A 21 -6.45 -9.51 6.18
C ALA A 21 -6.41 -9.87 7.68
N GLN A 22 -5.20 -9.96 8.24
CA GLN A 22 -5.00 -10.23 9.67
C GLN A 22 -5.52 -9.07 10.53
N MET A 23 -5.21 -7.82 10.17
CA MET A 23 -5.71 -6.64 10.87
C MET A 23 -7.25 -6.62 10.91
N LEU A 24 -7.92 -6.95 9.80
CA LEU A 24 -9.38 -7.04 9.77
C LEU A 24 -9.89 -8.18 10.66
N ALA A 25 -9.29 -9.36 10.56
CA ALA A 25 -9.71 -10.54 11.32
C ALA A 25 -9.57 -10.31 12.83
N ASP A 26 -8.41 -9.84 13.28
CA ASP A 26 -8.14 -9.56 14.69
C ASP A 26 -9.01 -8.41 15.21
N GLY A 27 -9.15 -7.34 14.37
CA GLY A 27 -9.96 -6.19 14.73
C GLY A 27 -11.44 -6.53 14.88
N MET A 28 -12.01 -7.39 14.05
CA MET A 28 -13.40 -7.84 14.16
C MET A 28 -13.57 -8.85 15.31
N ALA A 29 -12.63 -9.75 15.53
CA ALA A 29 -12.65 -10.66 16.67
C ALA A 29 -12.62 -9.90 18.00
N ALA A 30 -11.76 -8.87 18.12
CA ALA A 30 -11.68 -8.01 19.31
C ALA A 30 -12.99 -7.21 19.57
N ARG A 31 -13.83 -7.03 18.55
CA ARG A 31 -15.17 -6.42 18.64
C ARG A 31 -16.28 -7.41 18.92
N GLY A 32 -15.96 -8.66 19.23
CA GLY A 32 -16.92 -9.68 19.64
C GLY A 32 -17.61 -10.41 18.46
N HIS A 33 -17.04 -10.34 17.25
CA HIS A 33 -17.53 -11.13 16.13
C HIS A 33 -16.87 -12.50 16.06
N THR A 34 -17.61 -13.51 15.55
CA THR A 34 -17.03 -14.82 15.26
C THR A 34 -16.35 -14.75 13.89
N VAL A 35 -15.04 -14.93 13.87
CA VAL A 35 -14.22 -14.74 12.68
C VAL A 35 -13.56 -16.03 12.21
N ALA A 36 -13.58 -16.27 10.91
CA ALA A 36 -12.78 -17.31 10.25
C ALA A 36 -12.06 -16.73 9.05
N VAL A 37 -10.84 -17.21 8.78
CA VAL A 37 -10.08 -16.83 7.58
C VAL A 37 -9.97 -18.05 6.67
N TRP A 38 -10.41 -17.91 5.41
CA TRP A 38 -10.33 -18.92 4.39
C TRP A 38 -9.36 -18.52 3.29
N ALA A 39 -8.33 -19.31 3.10
CA ALA A 39 -7.33 -19.13 2.05
C ALA A 39 -6.99 -20.49 1.43
N PRO A 40 -6.56 -20.54 0.16
CA PRO A 40 -6.03 -21.75 -0.44
C PRO A 40 -4.81 -22.26 0.32
N GLU A 41 -4.85 -23.52 0.69
CA GLU A 41 -3.68 -24.22 1.25
C GLU A 41 -2.88 -24.87 0.13
N ALA A 42 -1.55 -24.91 0.30
CA ALA A 42 -0.67 -25.62 -0.60
C ALA A 42 -0.92 -27.13 -0.47
N ALA A 43 -1.55 -27.74 -1.44
CA ALA A 43 -1.72 -29.18 -1.57
C ALA A 43 -0.89 -29.71 -2.74
N PHE A 44 -1.25 -29.32 -3.95
CA PHE A 44 -0.53 -29.70 -5.18
C PHE A 44 0.79 -28.95 -5.33
N SER A 45 0.84 -27.67 -4.95
CA SER A 45 2.06 -26.85 -5.00
C SER A 45 3.16 -27.28 -4.01
N ARG A 46 2.87 -28.19 -3.07
CA ARG A 46 3.88 -28.86 -2.23
C ARG A 46 4.64 -29.95 -2.95
N LEU A 47 4.10 -30.47 -4.06
CA LEU A 47 4.78 -31.50 -4.84
C LEU A 47 6.06 -30.92 -5.44
N SER A 48 7.15 -31.73 -5.37
CA SER A 48 8.43 -31.33 -5.94
C SER A 48 8.30 -31.27 -7.46
N ALA A 49 8.33 -30.07 -8.03
CA ALA A 49 8.17 -29.85 -9.45
C ALA A 49 9.06 -28.70 -9.93
N PRO A 50 9.53 -28.69 -11.20
CA PRO A 50 10.25 -27.57 -11.79
C PRO A 50 9.43 -26.26 -11.70
N GLY A 51 10.10 -25.12 -11.65
CA GLY A 51 9.50 -23.81 -11.41
C GLY A 51 8.22 -23.49 -12.23
N PRO A 52 8.20 -23.70 -13.56
CA PRO A 52 7.00 -23.47 -14.36
C PRO A 52 5.82 -24.36 -13.95
N LEU A 53 6.06 -25.66 -13.70
CA LEU A 53 5.04 -26.61 -13.30
C LEU A 53 4.49 -26.29 -11.89
N ARG A 54 5.35 -25.86 -10.96
CA ARG A 54 4.95 -25.43 -9.62
C ARG A 54 3.93 -24.28 -9.64
N LYS A 55 4.08 -23.35 -10.59
CA LYS A 55 3.12 -22.27 -10.79
C LYS A 55 1.73 -22.81 -11.18
N TRP A 56 1.68 -23.79 -12.07
CA TRP A 56 0.42 -24.43 -12.49
C TRP A 56 -0.24 -25.23 -11.36
N LEU A 57 0.57 -25.93 -10.55
CA LEU A 57 0.08 -26.62 -9.36
C LEU A 57 -0.53 -25.65 -8.35
N GLY A 58 0.06 -24.46 -8.17
CA GLY A 58 -0.53 -23.39 -7.37
C GLY A 58 -1.86 -22.87 -7.93
N TYR A 59 -2.05 -22.87 -9.24
CA TYR A 59 -3.36 -22.54 -9.84
C TYR A 59 -4.40 -23.64 -9.59
N LEU A 60 -4.01 -24.92 -9.58
CA LEU A 60 -4.92 -26.02 -9.20
C LEU A 60 -5.36 -25.87 -7.73
N ASP A 61 -4.46 -25.51 -6.82
CA ASP A 61 -4.81 -25.23 -5.42
C ASP A 61 -5.84 -24.10 -5.32
N GLN A 62 -5.64 -23.02 -6.06
CA GLN A 62 -6.47 -21.81 -5.98
C GLN A 62 -7.81 -21.93 -6.71
N TYR A 63 -7.87 -22.61 -7.89
CA TYR A 63 -9.02 -22.54 -8.78
C TYR A 63 -9.78 -23.85 -8.94
N ALA A 64 -9.26 -24.96 -8.39
CA ALA A 64 -9.96 -26.24 -8.36
C ALA A 64 -10.20 -26.73 -6.92
N ALA A 65 -9.14 -26.92 -6.14
CA ALA A 65 -9.25 -27.47 -4.79
C ALA A 65 -9.97 -26.54 -3.83
N PHE A 66 -9.58 -25.27 -3.79
CA PHE A 66 -10.15 -24.29 -2.86
C PHE A 66 -11.64 -24.02 -3.13
N PRO A 67 -12.13 -23.79 -4.36
CA PRO A 67 -13.56 -23.67 -4.61
C PRO A 67 -14.39 -24.89 -4.17
N ALA A 68 -13.84 -26.10 -4.32
CA ALA A 68 -14.50 -27.33 -3.84
C ALA A 68 -14.60 -27.35 -2.30
N GLN A 69 -13.52 -26.94 -1.61
CA GLN A 69 -13.52 -26.77 -0.15
C GLN A 69 -14.52 -25.73 0.31
N VAL A 70 -14.55 -24.56 -0.36
CA VAL A 70 -15.49 -23.47 -0.04
C VAL A 70 -16.92 -23.95 -0.17
N ARG A 71 -17.29 -24.60 -1.28
CA ARG A 71 -18.66 -25.14 -1.47
C ARG A 71 -19.06 -26.11 -0.36
N ARG A 72 -18.15 -26.94 0.13
CA ARG A 72 -18.39 -27.84 1.25
C ARG A 72 -18.61 -27.08 2.56
N ARG A 73 -17.72 -26.09 2.86
CA ARG A 73 -17.80 -25.29 4.08
C ARG A 73 -19.08 -24.43 4.12
N LEU A 74 -19.52 -23.88 2.98
CA LEU A 74 -20.72 -23.07 2.86
C LEU A 74 -21.99 -23.77 3.35
N ARG A 75 -22.07 -25.12 3.24
CA ARG A 75 -23.22 -25.90 3.70
C ARG A 75 -23.41 -25.85 5.22
N ALA A 76 -22.33 -25.61 5.97
CA ALA A 76 -22.34 -25.52 7.43
C ALA A 76 -22.41 -24.05 7.93
N CYS A 77 -22.31 -23.07 7.05
CA CYS A 77 -22.36 -21.65 7.44
C CYS A 77 -23.83 -21.18 7.62
N PRO A 78 -24.16 -20.49 8.72
CA PRO A 78 -25.44 -19.80 8.89
C PRO A 78 -25.77 -18.88 7.70
N SER A 79 -27.05 -18.68 7.41
CA SER A 79 -27.50 -17.90 6.24
C SER A 79 -27.07 -16.42 6.30
N ASP A 80 -26.92 -15.87 7.48
CA ASP A 80 -26.49 -14.51 7.78
C ASP A 80 -24.98 -14.30 7.86
N THR A 81 -24.19 -15.35 7.58
CA THR A 81 -22.72 -15.22 7.55
C THR A 81 -22.29 -14.24 6.47
N LEU A 82 -21.50 -13.24 6.86
CA LEU A 82 -20.86 -12.28 5.95
C LEU A 82 -19.58 -12.86 5.35
N PHE A 83 -19.44 -12.83 4.04
CA PHE A 83 -18.24 -13.24 3.31
C PHE A 83 -17.50 -12.01 2.81
N VAL A 84 -16.27 -11.82 3.26
CA VAL A 84 -15.45 -10.64 2.95
C VAL A 84 -14.24 -11.05 2.14
N PHE A 85 -14.11 -10.51 0.95
CA PHE A 85 -12.90 -10.63 0.13
C PHE A 85 -11.96 -9.49 0.49
N THR A 86 -10.80 -9.84 1.05
CA THR A 86 -9.84 -8.85 1.52
C THR A 86 -9.10 -8.13 0.41
N ASP A 87 -9.33 -8.54 -0.84
CA ASP A 87 -8.80 -7.91 -2.04
C ASP A 87 -9.69 -8.24 -3.25
N HIS A 88 -9.89 -7.29 -4.17
CA HIS A 88 -10.58 -7.52 -5.45
C HIS A 88 -9.89 -8.55 -6.34
N ALA A 89 -8.57 -8.75 -6.17
CA ALA A 89 -7.83 -9.80 -6.88
C ALA A 89 -8.31 -11.22 -6.54
N LEU A 90 -9.08 -11.39 -5.45
CA LEU A 90 -9.77 -12.62 -5.08
C LEU A 90 -11.10 -12.81 -5.86
N GLY A 91 -11.36 -11.96 -6.83
CA GLY A 91 -12.56 -11.95 -7.67
C GLY A 91 -13.02 -13.31 -8.19
N PRO A 92 -12.13 -14.21 -8.65
CA PRO A 92 -12.56 -15.54 -9.15
C PRO A 92 -13.34 -16.39 -8.13
N TRP A 93 -13.30 -16.05 -6.84
CA TRP A 93 -14.06 -16.76 -5.80
C TRP A 93 -15.37 -16.07 -5.40
N VAL A 94 -15.57 -14.82 -5.80
CA VAL A 94 -16.80 -14.05 -5.53
C VAL A 94 -18.06 -14.80 -5.99
N PRO A 95 -18.10 -15.45 -7.18
CA PRO A 95 -19.26 -16.20 -7.64
C PRO A 95 -19.71 -17.33 -6.71
N LEU A 96 -18.85 -17.79 -5.81
CA LEU A 96 -19.21 -18.84 -4.84
C LEU A 96 -20.20 -18.38 -3.77
N VAL A 97 -20.31 -17.06 -3.54
CA VAL A 97 -21.07 -16.47 -2.42
C VAL A 97 -21.99 -15.30 -2.82
N VAL A 98 -22.22 -15.05 -4.11
CA VAL A 98 -23.04 -13.91 -4.58
C VAL A 98 -24.49 -13.92 -4.05
N GLY A 99 -25.03 -15.09 -3.70
CA GLY A 99 -26.35 -15.24 -3.06
C GLY A 99 -26.33 -15.06 -1.54
N ARG A 100 -25.22 -14.68 -0.95
CA ARG A 100 -25.02 -14.52 0.50
C ARG A 100 -24.57 -13.07 0.80
N PRO A 101 -24.71 -12.57 2.03
CA PRO A 101 -24.08 -11.30 2.42
C PRO A 101 -22.58 -11.33 2.11
N HIS A 102 -22.09 -10.37 1.31
CA HIS A 102 -20.67 -10.32 0.93
C HIS A 102 -20.20 -8.89 0.67
N ALA A 103 -18.91 -8.67 0.85
CA ALA A 103 -18.21 -7.42 0.53
C ALA A 103 -16.85 -7.71 -0.11
N VAL A 104 -16.39 -6.80 -0.97
CA VAL A 104 -15.06 -6.84 -1.60
C VAL A 104 -14.29 -5.58 -1.24
N HIS A 105 -13.13 -5.74 -0.62
CA HIS A 105 -12.18 -4.65 -0.45
C HIS A 105 -11.38 -4.43 -1.72
N CYS A 106 -11.20 -3.17 -2.09
CA CYS A 106 -10.45 -2.76 -3.27
C CYS A 106 -9.26 -1.89 -2.83
N HIS A 107 -8.03 -2.35 -3.14
CA HIS A 107 -6.80 -1.65 -2.73
C HIS A 107 -6.24 -0.76 -3.83
N ASP A 108 -6.17 -1.23 -5.04
CA ASP A 108 -5.81 -0.49 -6.25
C ASP A 108 -6.31 -1.26 -7.48
N PHE A 109 -6.26 -0.63 -8.64
CA PHE A 109 -6.56 -1.27 -9.92
C PHE A 109 -5.39 -1.18 -10.91
N LEU A 110 -4.17 -0.98 -10.42
CA LEU A 110 -2.98 -0.79 -11.26
C LEU A 110 -2.75 -1.99 -12.20
N ALA A 111 -2.90 -3.22 -11.70
CA ALA A 111 -2.77 -4.41 -12.52
C ALA A 111 -3.87 -4.52 -13.60
N GLN A 112 -5.10 -4.08 -13.30
CA GLN A 112 -6.19 -4.01 -14.28
C GLN A 112 -5.91 -2.96 -15.35
N ARG A 113 -5.45 -1.78 -14.95
CA ARG A 113 -5.07 -0.67 -15.84
C ARG A 113 -3.91 -1.06 -16.74
N SER A 114 -2.88 -1.71 -16.19
CA SER A 114 -1.77 -2.29 -16.97
C SER A 114 -2.26 -3.30 -18.00
N ALA A 115 -3.19 -4.19 -17.63
CA ALA A 115 -3.76 -5.18 -18.54
C ALA A 115 -4.58 -4.57 -19.68
N LEU A 116 -5.15 -3.39 -19.48
CA LEU A 116 -5.86 -2.61 -20.48
C LEU A 116 -4.93 -1.72 -21.34
N GLY A 117 -3.63 -1.68 -21.03
CA GLY A 117 -2.65 -0.87 -21.75
C GLY A 117 -2.63 0.61 -21.36
N GLU A 118 -3.25 0.97 -20.23
CA GLU A 118 -3.29 2.35 -19.71
C GLU A 118 -1.98 2.78 -19.04
N ILE A 119 -1.09 1.82 -18.72
CA ILE A 119 0.18 2.07 -18.03
C ILE A 119 1.33 1.57 -18.92
N PRO A 120 1.89 2.43 -19.79
CA PRO A 120 2.98 2.05 -20.68
C PRO A 120 4.25 1.57 -19.95
N GLU A 121 4.50 2.08 -18.77
CA GLU A 121 5.66 1.75 -17.93
C GLU A 121 5.59 0.32 -17.37
N ASN A 122 4.40 -0.28 -17.36
CA ASN A 122 4.17 -1.64 -16.85
C ASN A 122 3.31 -2.46 -17.81
N PRO A 123 3.79 -2.82 -19.00
CA PRO A 123 3.02 -3.56 -19.98
C PRO A 123 2.71 -4.98 -19.50
N THR A 124 1.45 -5.39 -19.64
CA THR A 124 1.01 -6.73 -19.25
C THR A 124 0.97 -7.66 -20.49
N GLY A 125 1.64 -8.82 -20.40
CA GLY A 125 1.62 -9.85 -21.42
C GLY A 125 0.23 -10.52 -21.58
N TRP A 126 0.03 -11.30 -22.66
CA TRP A 126 -1.26 -11.91 -22.97
C TRP A 126 -1.85 -12.74 -21.84
N THR A 127 -1.06 -13.62 -21.23
CA THR A 127 -1.52 -14.47 -20.11
C THR A 127 -1.95 -13.64 -18.89
N GLY A 128 -1.21 -12.56 -18.60
CA GLY A 128 -1.55 -11.62 -17.54
C GLY A 128 -2.87 -10.90 -17.84
N ARG A 129 -3.10 -10.49 -19.09
CA ARG A 129 -4.38 -9.86 -19.50
C ARG A 129 -5.56 -10.81 -19.31
N GLN A 130 -5.43 -12.10 -19.68
CA GLN A 130 -6.46 -13.10 -19.47
C GLN A 130 -6.72 -13.33 -17.97
N TYR A 131 -5.67 -13.35 -17.16
CA TYR A 131 -5.80 -13.49 -15.71
C TYR A 131 -6.51 -12.28 -15.07
N GLN A 132 -6.16 -11.07 -15.49
CA GLN A 132 -6.84 -9.85 -15.03
C GLN A 132 -8.31 -9.80 -15.51
N ALA A 133 -8.61 -10.30 -16.71
CA ALA A 133 -9.98 -10.43 -17.18
C ALA A 133 -10.80 -11.43 -16.33
N LEU A 134 -10.20 -12.54 -15.92
CA LEU A 134 -10.82 -13.51 -15.01
C LEU A 134 -11.12 -12.89 -13.64
N ILE A 135 -10.17 -12.15 -13.06
CA ILE A 135 -10.34 -11.43 -11.79
C ILE A 135 -11.51 -10.45 -11.92
N ARG A 136 -11.52 -9.62 -12.97
CA ARG A 136 -12.58 -8.63 -13.23
C ARG A 136 -13.94 -9.29 -13.38
N ARG A 137 -14.05 -10.34 -14.20
CA ARG A 137 -15.29 -11.08 -14.38
C ARG A 137 -15.85 -11.62 -13.06
N GLY A 138 -14.99 -11.94 -12.11
CA GLY A 138 -15.38 -12.42 -10.80
C GLY A 138 -15.87 -11.30 -9.89
N TYR A 139 -15.04 -10.30 -9.59
CA TYR A 139 -15.41 -9.26 -8.64
C TYR A 139 -16.57 -8.39 -9.13
N THR A 140 -16.76 -8.21 -10.45
CA THR A 140 -17.90 -7.45 -10.98
C THR A 140 -19.27 -8.09 -10.73
N GLN A 141 -19.30 -9.32 -10.20
CA GLN A 141 -20.53 -9.95 -9.72
C GLN A 141 -20.86 -9.60 -8.26
N ALA A 142 -19.93 -8.97 -7.54
CA ALA A 142 -20.19 -8.50 -6.19
C ALA A 142 -21.14 -7.29 -6.19
N ARG A 143 -21.81 -7.08 -5.04
CA ARG A 143 -22.79 -6.01 -4.86
C ARG A 143 -22.27 -4.89 -3.96
N ASN A 144 -21.38 -5.22 -3.03
CA ASN A 144 -20.90 -4.30 -1.99
C ASN A 144 -19.37 -4.21 -2.06
N PHE A 145 -18.87 -2.99 -2.12
CA PHE A 145 -17.45 -2.69 -2.24
C PHE A 145 -17.01 -1.70 -1.18
N ILE A 146 -15.78 -1.86 -0.71
CA ILE A 146 -15.10 -0.93 0.18
C ILE A 146 -13.75 -0.61 -0.45
N SER A 147 -13.59 0.63 -0.92
CA SER A 147 -12.36 1.10 -1.54
C SER A 147 -11.50 1.84 -0.54
N VAL A 148 -10.17 1.66 -0.61
CA VAL A 148 -9.22 2.27 0.34
C VAL A 148 -8.93 3.75 0.07
N SER A 149 -9.43 4.28 -1.06
CA SER A 149 -9.33 5.70 -1.43
C SER A 149 -10.44 6.07 -2.42
N ARG A 150 -10.69 7.36 -2.58
CA ARG A 150 -11.62 7.86 -3.60
C ARG A 150 -11.10 7.56 -5.02
N SER A 151 -9.79 7.63 -5.21
CA SER A 151 -9.14 7.25 -6.47
C SER A 151 -9.41 5.79 -6.81
N THR A 152 -9.25 4.86 -5.85
CA THR A 152 -9.58 3.43 -6.04
C THR A 152 -11.08 3.24 -6.30
N ALA A 153 -11.96 3.98 -5.62
CA ALA A 153 -13.40 3.91 -5.88
C ALA A 153 -13.76 4.40 -7.28
N ALA A 154 -13.10 5.46 -7.78
CA ALA A 154 -13.30 5.95 -9.14
C ALA A 154 -12.87 4.91 -10.18
N ASP A 155 -11.71 4.27 -10.01
CA ASP A 155 -11.27 3.17 -10.88
C ASP A 155 -12.25 1.98 -10.82
N LEU A 156 -12.74 1.60 -9.63
CA LEU A 156 -13.77 0.56 -9.50
C LEU A 156 -14.99 0.87 -10.36
N GLN A 157 -15.54 2.09 -10.28
CA GLN A 157 -16.73 2.47 -11.06
C GLN A 157 -16.50 2.38 -12.58
N ARG A 158 -15.30 2.66 -13.06
CA ARG A 158 -14.94 2.49 -14.48
C ARG A 158 -14.96 1.03 -14.94
N PHE A 159 -14.69 0.09 -14.04
CA PHE A 159 -14.61 -1.34 -14.37
C PHE A 159 -15.90 -2.11 -14.13
N LEU A 160 -16.84 -1.54 -13.38
CA LEU A 160 -18.15 -2.17 -13.16
C LEU A 160 -19.04 -2.02 -14.40
N PRO A 161 -19.75 -3.09 -14.81
CA PRO A 161 -20.68 -3.04 -15.94
C PRO A 161 -21.98 -2.26 -15.61
N ALA A 162 -22.28 -2.10 -14.33
CA ALA A 162 -23.42 -1.35 -13.80
C ALA A 162 -23.05 -0.82 -12.40
N PRO A 163 -23.76 0.20 -11.89
CA PRO A 163 -23.53 0.70 -10.54
C PRO A 163 -23.66 -0.43 -9.51
N SER A 164 -22.74 -0.47 -8.54
CA SER A 164 -22.82 -1.35 -7.39
C SER A 164 -24.03 -1.01 -6.50
N VAL A 165 -24.53 -1.97 -5.74
CA VAL A 165 -25.56 -1.71 -4.72
C VAL A 165 -24.99 -0.80 -3.64
N ARG A 166 -23.72 -1.05 -3.26
CA ARG A 166 -22.99 -0.24 -2.29
C ARG A 166 -21.54 -0.08 -2.69
N SER A 167 -21.01 1.13 -2.58
CA SER A 167 -19.61 1.46 -2.81
C SER A 167 -19.17 2.52 -1.80
N ASP A 168 -18.50 2.09 -0.75
CA ASP A 168 -18.01 2.95 0.31
C ASP A 168 -16.51 3.21 0.15
N VAL A 169 -16.04 4.33 0.68
CA VAL A 169 -14.63 4.63 0.81
C VAL A 169 -14.27 4.63 2.29
N VAL A 170 -13.34 3.75 2.68
CA VAL A 170 -12.78 3.72 4.02
C VAL A 170 -11.26 3.72 3.90
N TYR A 171 -10.65 4.81 4.32
CA TYR A 171 -9.20 4.92 4.32
C TYR A 171 -8.56 3.86 5.23
N ASN A 172 -7.43 3.32 4.79
CA ASN A 172 -6.73 2.30 5.56
C ASN A 172 -6.26 2.85 6.92
N GLY A 173 -6.46 2.06 7.95
CA GLY A 173 -5.83 2.28 9.25
C GLY A 173 -4.35 1.93 9.24
N LEU A 174 -3.55 2.60 10.04
CA LEU A 174 -2.18 2.22 10.31
C LEU A 174 -2.17 0.88 11.08
N ASN A 175 -1.50 -0.10 10.54
CA ASN A 175 -1.44 -1.47 11.07
C ASN A 175 -0.36 -1.69 12.13
N GLN A 176 0.36 -0.62 12.49
CA GLN A 176 1.42 -0.60 13.51
C GLN A 176 1.33 0.67 14.34
N ALA A 177 1.94 0.64 15.51
CA ALA A 177 2.04 1.80 16.40
C ALA A 177 3.12 2.78 15.89
N PHE A 178 2.78 3.57 14.86
CA PHE A 178 3.55 4.76 14.50
C PHE A 178 3.16 5.90 15.44
N GLY A 179 4.14 6.62 15.91
CA GLY A 179 3.93 7.77 16.79
C GLY A 179 5.18 8.63 16.87
N PRO A 180 5.04 9.89 17.32
CA PRO A 180 6.16 10.80 17.43
C PRO A 180 7.14 10.29 18.50
N GLN A 181 8.43 10.39 18.20
CA GLN A 181 9.55 10.14 19.10
C GLN A 181 10.45 11.37 19.09
N ASP A 182 11.36 11.47 20.05
CA ASP A 182 12.42 12.48 19.97
C ASP A 182 13.30 12.22 18.75
N PRO A 183 13.37 13.14 17.78
CA PRO A 183 14.11 12.91 16.53
C PRO A 183 15.61 12.72 16.76
N GLY A 184 16.19 13.37 17.76
CA GLY A 184 17.60 13.23 18.12
C GLY A 184 17.89 11.84 18.65
N ALA A 185 17.09 11.35 19.59
CA ALA A 185 17.21 10.00 20.11
C ALA A 185 17.01 8.94 19.03
N ALA A 186 16.03 9.13 18.14
CA ALA A 186 15.80 8.21 17.01
C ALA A 186 17.01 8.14 16.06
N ARG A 187 17.65 9.28 15.74
CA ARG A 187 18.87 9.34 14.94
C ARG A 187 20.05 8.62 15.61
N VAL A 188 20.27 8.84 16.88
CA VAL A 188 21.31 8.16 17.65
C VAL A 188 21.14 6.64 17.60
N GLN A 189 19.90 6.17 17.84
CA GLN A 189 19.60 4.73 17.80
C GLN A 189 19.78 4.14 16.38
N LEU A 190 19.31 4.87 15.36
CA LEU A 190 19.46 4.42 13.97
C LEU A 190 20.94 4.42 13.54
N ALA A 191 21.70 5.45 13.90
CA ALA A 191 23.14 5.53 13.64
C ALA A 191 23.91 4.37 14.31
N ALA A 192 23.55 4.03 15.55
CA ALA A 192 24.17 2.90 16.25
C ALA A 192 23.91 1.54 15.57
N LYS A 193 22.72 1.37 14.95
CA LYS A 193 22.38 0.14 14.23
C LYS A 193 22.98 0.04 12.84
N THR A 194 23.14 1.18 12.16
CA THR A 194 23.54 1.23 10.75
C THR A 194 24.99 1.62 10.52
N GLY A 195 25.65 2.22 11.51
CA GLY A 195 27.01 2.79 11.38
C GLY A 195 27.06 4.08 10.56
N LEU A 196 25.89 4.68 10.24
CA LEU A 196 25.82 5.86 9.37
C LEU A 196 25.87 7.17 10.18
N PRO A 197 26.45 8.27 9.63
CA PRO A 197 26.52 9.58 10.28
C PRO A 197 25.16 10.32 10.14
N LEU A 198 24.21 10.08 11.05
CA LEU A 198 22.84 10.59 10.96
C LEU A 198 22.54 11.73 11.95
N ALA A 199 23.51 12.23 12.69
CA ALA A 199 23.32 13.21 13.76
C ALA A 199 22.59 14.48 13.27
N ASP A 200 23.00 15.02 12.10
CA ASP A 200 22.45 16.25 11.53
C ASP A 200 21.11 16.04 10.80
N GLY A 201 20.70 14.79 10.66
CA GLY A 201 19.47 14.40 9.96
C GLY A 201 19.72 13.70 8.62
N TYR A 202 18.64 13.32 7.96
CA TYR A 202 18.65 12.61 6.67
C TYR A 202 17.33 12.77 5.94
N LEU A 203 17.33 12.55 4.63
CA LEU A 203 16.14 12.33 3.83
C LEU A 203 15.81 10.85 3.81
N LEU A 204 14.53 10.52 3.82
CA LEU A 204 14.05 9.13 3.89
C LEU A 204 13.12 8.80 2.73
N HIS A 205 13.28 7.61 2.16
CA HIS A 205 12.28 6.95 1.31
C HIS A 205 12.05 5.52 1.80
N VAL A 206 10.79 5.09 1.86
CA VAL A 206 10.40 3.71 2.20
C VAL A 206 9.57 3.13 1.07
N GLY A 207 10.07 2.08 0.44
CA GLY A 207 9.36 1.44 -0.68
C GLY A 207 10.15 0.31 -1.35
N GLY A 208 9.42 -0.53 -2.09
CA GLY A 208 10.01 -1.60 -2.90
C GLY A 208 10.38 -1.13 -4.32
N ASN A 209 10.72 -2.11 -5.19
CA ASN A 209 11.13 -1.85 -6.58
C ASN A 209 9.96 -1.78 -7.57
N GLN A 210 8.71 -1.75 -7.09
CA GLN A 210 7.58 -1.58 -7.99
C GLN A 210 7.72 -0.26 -8.75
N TRP A 211 7.47 -0.28 -10.06
CA TRP A 211 7.65 0.84 -10.99
C TRP A 211 7.04 2.16 -10.45
N TYR A 212 5.87 2.08 -9.83
CA TYR A 212 5.14 3.24 -9.32
C TYR A 212 5.77 3.85 -8.05
N LYS A 213 6.61 3.14 -7.31
CA LYS A 213 7.34 3.70 -6.15
C LYS A 213 8.41 4.72 -6.57
N ASN A 214 8.76 4.78 -7.84
CA ASN A 214 9.61 5.81 -8.44
C ASN A 214 10.95 6.02 -7.71
N ARG A 215 11.61 4.92 -7.29
CA ARG A 215 12.91 5.01 -6.58
C ARG A 215 13.97 5.72 -7.40
N ARG A 216 13.92 5.60 -8.74
CA ARG A 216 14.75 6.38 -9.66
C ARG A 216 14.52 7.87 -9.49
N GLY A 217 13.24 8.32 -9.48
CA GLY A 217 12.88 9.71 -9.25
C GLY A 217 13.34 10.22 -7.87
N VAL A 218 13.39 9.35 -6.85
CA VAL A 218 13.95 9.70 -5.54
C VAL A 218 15.43 10.02 -5.65
N LEU A 219 16.23 9.24 -6.42
CA LEU A 219 17.66 9.53 -6.66
C LEU A 219 17.85 10.82 -7.46
N GLU A 220 17.05 11.04 -8.50
CA GLU A 220 17.09 12.26 -9.32
C GLU A 220 16.76 13.50 -8.46
N LEU A 221 15.70 13.43 -7.66
CA LEU A 221 15.28 14.49 -6.75
C LEU A 221 16.36 14.79 -5.70
N TYR A 222 16.91 13.75 -5.07
CA TYR A 222 17.98 13.90 -4.10
C TYR A 222 19.20 14.56 -4.71
N SER A 223 19.64 14.12 -5.89
CA SER A 223 20.81 14.68 -6.57
C SER A 223 20.58 16.16 -6.93
N ALA A 224 19.38 16.51 -7.41
CA ALA A 224 19.04 17.89 -7.72
C ALA A 224 18.99 18.77 -6.45
N TRP A 225 18.43 18.25 -5.35
CA TRP A 225 18.42 18.96 -4.08
C TRP A 225 19.81 19.18 -3.51
N ARG A 226 20.68 18.18 -3.50
CA ARG A 226 22.07 18.29 -3.04
C ARG A 226 22.89 19.31 -3.84
N ALA A 227 22.58 19.51 -5.11
CA ALA A 227 23.26 20.49 -5.96
C ALA A 227 22.93 21.94 -5.63
N LEU A 228 21.78 22.19 -4.98
CA LEU A 228 21.31 23.56 -4.62
C LEU A 228 21.37 23.85 -3.12
N SER A 229 21.41 22.80 -2.28
CA SER A 229 21.32 22.93 -0.83
C SER A 229 22.68 23.07 -0.16
N ALA A 230 22.76 23.84 0.91
CA ALA A 230 23.90 23.86 1.81
C ALA A 230 23.94 22.66 2.76
N HIS A 231 22.83 21.94 2.92
CA HIS A 231 22.77 20.74 3.74
C HIS A 231 23.42 19.52 3.06
N THR A 232 24.09 18.70 3.84
CA THR A 232 24.76 17.48 3.39
C THR A 232 24.08 16.21 3.91
N TRP A 233 22.79 16.29 4.25
CA TRP A 233 22.04 15.16 4.78
C TRP A 233 22.04 13.98 3.81
N PRO A 234 22.35 12.75 4.27
CA PRO A 234 22.29 11.59 3.43
C PRO A 234 20.84 11.20 3.07
N LEU A 235 20.69 10.38 2.04
CA LEU A 235 19.43 9.75 1.66
C LEU A 235 19.42 8.30 2.11
N LEU A 236 18.40 7.91 2.89
CA LEU A 236 18.13 6.52 3.23
C LEU A 236 17.00 5.97 2.38
N LEU A 237 17.25 4.88 1.67
CA LEU A 237 16.22 4.12 0.94
C LEU A 237 16.00 2.78 1.67
N ILE A 238 14.85 2.65 2.33
CA ILE A 238 14.48 1.45 3.08
C ILE A 238 13.55 0.58 2.23
N GLY A 239 13.83 -0.72 2.16
CA GLY A 239 12.96 -1.68 1.49
C GLY A 239 13.70 -2.82 0.80
N GLN A 240 13.27 -3.16 -0.41
CA GLN A 240 13.91 -4.20 -1.22
C GLN A 240 15.30 -3.79 -1.69
N ALA A 241 16.18 -4.77 -1.90
CA ALA A 241 17.46 -4.53 -2.56
C ALA A 241 17.23 -3.80 -3.90
N PRO A 242 18.11 -2.82 -4.25
CA PRO A 242 18.00 -2.12 -5.52
C PRO A 242 18.11 -3.12 -6.69
N ASP A 243 17.28 -2.93 -7.72
CA ASP A 243 17.42 -3.67 -8.96
C ASP A 243 18.59 -3.13 -9.80
N ALA A 244 18.93 -3.82 -10.89
CA ALA A 244 20.07 -3.48 -11.73
C ALA A 244 20.01 -2.05 -12.32
N ALA A 245 18.79 -1.58 -12.65
CA ALA A 245 18.60 -0.23 -13.19
C ALA A 245 18.87 0.83 -12.11
N LEU A 246 18.33 0.63 -10.90
CA LEU A 246 18.55 1.55 -9.78
C LEU A 246 20.03 1.55 -9.32
N VAL A 247 20.71 0.41 -9.39
CA VAL A 247 22.18 0.33 -9.13
C VAL A 247 22.95 1.15 -10.16
N ALA A 248 22.58 1.06 -11.45
CA ALA A 248 23.24 1.84 -12.51
C ALA A 248 23.00 3.36 -12.31
N ASP A 249 21.75 3.76 -12.03
CA ASP A 249 21.43 5.17 -11.76
C ASP A 249 22.17 5.70 -10.51
N HIS A 250 22.27 4.88 -9.46
CA HIS A 250 23.03 5.23 -8.27
C HIS A 250 24.55 5.41 -8.57
N ALA A 251 25.14 4.52 -9.37
CA ALA A 251 26.57 4.54 -9.68
C ALA A 251 27.01 5.83 -10.38
N ILE A 252 26.16 6.44 -11.20
CA ILE A 252 26.45 7.68 -11.92
C ILE A 252 26.12 8.94 -11.10
N SER A 253 25.46 8.83 -9.96
CA SER A 253 25.15 9.98 -9.11
C SER A 253 26.40 10.59 -8.52
N PRO A 254 26.60 11.92 -8.59
CA PRO A 254 27.72 12.60 -7.95
C PRO A 254 27.65 12.49 -6.41
N TYR A 255 26.49 12.22 -5.85
CA TYR A 255 26.24 12.10 -4.40
C TYR A 255 26.02 10.65 -3.94
N ARG A 256 26.49 9.67 -4.74
CA ARG A 256 26.31 8.23 -4.43
C ARG A 256 26.85 7.80 -3.07
N ALA A 257 27.90 8.47 -2.57
CA ALA A 257 28.49 8.17 -1.26
C ALA A 257 27.53 8.46 -0.08
N ASP A 258 26.55 9.36 -0.29
CA ASP A 258 25.58 9.78 0.73
C ASP A 258 24.22 9.10 0.54
N VAL A 259 24.10 8.12 -0.38
CA VAL A 259 22.87 7.35 -0.61
C VAL A 259 23.04 5.94 -0.05
N HIS A 260 22.19 5.56 0.90
CA HIS A 260 22.30 4.30 1.62
C HIS A 260 21.03 3.45 1.45
N PHE A 261 21.21 2.20 1.02
CA PHE A 261 20.14 1.22 0.90
C PHE A 261 20.10 0.35 2.15
N LEU A 262 19.02 0.46 2.95
CA LEU A 262 18.77 -0.35 4.12
C LEU A 262 17.81 -1.48 3.74
N ILE A 263 18.38 -2.65 3.50
CA ILE A 263 17.66 -3.83 3.02
C ILE A 263 17.22 -4.66 4.23
N GLN A 264 16.03 -5.27 4.18
CA GLN A 264 15.50 -6.14 5.24
C GLN A 264 15.37 -5.45 6.62
N ALA A 265 15.08 -4.15 6.62
CA ALA A 265 14.80 -3.42 7.84
C ALA A 265 13.57 -4.02 8.56
N ASP A 266 13.69 -4.24 9.86
CA ASP A 266 12.54 -4.62 10.68
C ASP A 266 11.61 -3.43 10.95
N ASP A 267 10.42 -3.72 11.43
CA ASP A 267 9.42 -2.69 11.71
C ASP A 267 9.88 -1.66 12.76
N ALA A 268 10.76 -2.04 13.69
CA ALA A 268 11.30 -1.13 14.70
C ALA A 268 12.28 -0.13 14.07
N LEU A 269 13.16 -0.60 13.19
CA LEU A 269 14.08 0.25 12.44
C LEU A 269 13.33 1.22 11.52
N VAL A 270 12.28 0.75 10.83
CA VAL A 270 11.42 1.61 9.98
C VAL A 270 10.77 2.73 10.81
N ARG A 271 10.21 2.43 12.00
CA ARG A 271 9.64 3.45 12.88
C ARG A 271 10.69 4.47 13.35
N GLN A 272 11.89 4.03 13.72
CA GLN A 272 12.99 4.92 14.08
C GLN A 272 13.41 5.79 12.90
N ALA A 273 13.44 5.21 11.70
CA ALA A 273 13.81 5.95 10.49
C ALA A 273 12.82 7.05 10.16
N TYR A 274 11.51 6.81 10.30
CA TYR A 274 10.52 7.88 10.13
C TYR A 274 10.68 8.98 11.19
N ALA A 275 10.83 8.60 12.47
CA ALA A 275 10.90 9.57 13.57
C ALA A 275 12.16 10.46 13.51
N GLY A 276 13.28 9.93 13.03
CA GLY A 276 14.54 10.67 12.91
C GLY A 276 14.70 11.47 11.62
N ALA A 277 13.88 11.21 10.59
CA ALA A 277 14.03 11.84 9.28
C ALA A 277 13.74 13.35 9.32
N GLN A 278 14.48 14.10 8.51
CA GLN A 278 14.19 15.52 8.28
C GLN A 278 12.99 15.67 7.33
N ILE A 279 12.97 14.90 6.27
CA ILE A 279 11.91 14.93 5.25
C ILE A 279 11.74 13.50 4.72
N PHE A 280 10.49 13.10 4.56
CA PHE A 280 10.14 11.87 3.87
C PHE A 280 9.79 12.14 2.41
N LEU A 281 10.50 11.49 1.48
CA LEU A 281 10.31 11.63 0.04
C LEU A 281 9.47 10.47 -0.50
N PHE A 282 8.28 10.77 -0.99
CA PHE A 282 7.36 9.78 -1.54
C PHE A 282 6.81 10.23 -2.91
N PRO A 283 7.66 10.39 -3.94
CA PRO A 283 7.26 10.83 -5.26
C PRO A 283 6.69 9.68 -6.09
N SER A 284 5.77 8.86 -5.51
CA SER A 284 5.13 7.76 -6.20
C SER A 284 4.33 8.23 -7.41
N LEU A 285 4.38 7.45 -8.51
CA LEU A 285 3.66 7.74 -9.74
C LEU A 285 2.18 7.31 -9.67
N ALA A 286 1.90 6.29 -8.87
CA ALA A 286 0.57 5.76 -8.62
C ALA A 286 0.54 4.99 -7.31
N GLU A 287 -0.60 4.94 -6.65
CA GLU A 287 -0.84 4.18 -5.43
C GLU A 287 -2.31 3.76 -5.35
N GLY A 288 -2.62 2.80 -4.50
CA GLY A 288 -4.00 2.56 -4.09
C GLY A 288 -4.39 3.44 -2.89
N PHE A 289 -3.44 3.66 -1.96
CA PHE A 289 -3.63 4.49 -0.77
C PHE A 289 -2.42 5.36 -0.48
N GLY A 290 -1.27 4.76 -0.18
CA GLY A 290 -0.06 5.48 0.20
C GLY A 290 0.19 5.43 1.72
N TRP A 291 0.15 4.25 2.33
CA TRP A 291 0.47 4.05 3.76
C TRP A 291 1.72 4.79 4.23
N PRO A 292 2.85 4.80 3.49
CA PRO A 292 4.06 5.49 3.93
C PRO A 292 3.89 6.98 4.22
N ILE A 293 2.93 7.65 3.55
CA ILE A 293 2.60 9.05 3.84
C ILE A 293 2.00 9.18 5.25
N ALA A 294 1.01 8.35 5.57
CA ALA A 294 0.35 8.35 6.87
C ALA A 294 1.32 7.91 8.00
N GLU A 295 2.20 6.94 7.72
CA GLU A 295 3.23 6.45 8.66
C GLU A 295 4.24 7.55 8.99
N ALA A 296 4.74 8.27 7.98
CA ALA A 296 5.66 9.38 8.16
C ALA A 296 5.01 10.51 8.96
N MET A 297 3.79 10.92 8.60
CA MET A 297 3.05 11.95 9.32
C MET A 297 2.75 11.56 10.78
N ALA A 298 2.35 10.31 11.02
CA ALA A 298 2.13 9.80 12.37
C ALA A 298 3.41 9.77 13.23
N SER A 299 4.57 9.68 12.58
CA SER A 299 5.89 9.72 13.23
C SER A 299 6.45 11.15 13.39
N GLY A 300 5.71 12.18 12.95
CA GLY A 300 6.14 13.58 13.03
C GLY A 300 7.13 14.00 11.92
N CYS A 301 7.20 13.25 10.82
CA CYS A 301 8.07 13.56 9.69
C CYS A 301 7.32 14.35 8.61
N PRO A 302 7.81 15.54 8.18
CA PRO A 302 7.28 16.25 7.03
C PRO A 302 7.39 15.43 5.75
N VAL A 303 6.34 15.45 4.93
CA VAL A 303 6.20 14.59 3.75
C VAL A 303 6.19 15.41 2.47
N VAL A 304 7.06 15.05 1.52
CA VAL A 304 6.99 15.48 0.12
C VAL A 304 6.40 14.34 -0.71
N THR A 305 5.30 14.60 -1.41
CA THR A 305 4.64 13.59 -2.23
C THR A 305 4.06 14.18 -3.52
N THR A 306 3.65 13.31 -4.44
CA THR A 306 3.11 13.68 -5.74
C THR A 306 1.74 14.35 -5.61
N ALA A 307 1.50 15.41 -6.39
CA ALA A 307 0.23 16.16 -6.47
C ALA A 307 -0.86 15.40 -7.25
N GLU A 308 -0.96 14.10 -7.05
CA GLU A 308 -1.93 13.21 -7.70
C GLU A 308 -2.63 12.35 -6.65
N ALA A 309 -3.90 12.02 -6.90
CA ALA A 309 -4.63 11.08 -6.05
C ALA A 309 -4.10 9.65 -6.23
N PRO A 310 -4.06 8.84 -5.19
CA PRO A 310 -4.56 9.09 -3.82
C PRO A 310 -3.56 9.78 -2.89
N MET A 311 -2.34 10.11 -3.32
CA MET A 311 -1.33 10.75 -2.46
C MET A 311 -1.87 12.05 -1.86
N THR A 312 -2.58 12.86 -2.66
CA THR A 312 -3.24 14.08 -2.19
C THR A 312 -4.37 13.82 -1.20
N GLU A 313 -5.08 12.68 -1.31
CA GLU A 313 -6.14 12.32 -0.36
C GLU A 313 -5.57 11.99 1.03
N VAL A 314 -4.39 11.33 1.05
CA VAL A 314 -3.73 10.93 2.30
C VAL A 314 -2.94 12.07 2.90
N ALA A 315 -2.19 12.81 2.09
CA ALA A 315 -1.38 13.93 2.55
C ALA A 315 -2.23 15.15 2.97
N ASP A 316 -3.37 15.34 2.30
CA ASP A 316 -4.26 16.50 2.48
C ASP A 316 -3.45 17.81 2.43
N THR A 317 -3.82 18.78 3.23
CA THR A 317 -3.12 20.08 3.36
C THR A 317 -1.84 20.02 4.20
N ALA A 318 -1.55 18.88 4.82
CA ALA A 318 -0.35 18.68 5.65
C ALA A 318 0.87 18.20 4.86
N GLY A 319 0.69 17.79 3.58
CA GLY A 319 1.77 17.35 2.71
C GLY A 319 2.29 18.46 1.82
N PHE A 320 3.58 18.40 1.50
CA PHE A 320 4.20 19.25 0.50
C PHE A 320 4.14 18.56 -0.86
N LEU A 321 3.45 19.18 -1.81
CA LEU A 321 3.15 18.55 -3.09
C LEU A 321 4.15 18.94 -4.18
N ILE A 322 4.56 17.96 -4.96
CA ILE A 322 5.38 18.14 -6.16
C ILE A 322 4.64 17.55 -7.37
N PRO A 323 4.89 18.04 -8.59
CA PRO A 323 4.32 17.43 -9.79
C PRO A 323 4.65 15.95 -9.93
N CYS A 324 3.80 15.18 -10.61
CA CYS A 324 4.13 13.81 -10.98
C CYS A 324 5.35 13.80 -11.91
N ARG A 325 6.29 12.87 -11.68
CA ARG A 325 7.46 12.74 -12.53
C ARG A 325 7.02 12.30 -13.94
N PRO A 326 7.34 13.07 -14.99
CA PRO A 326 7.00 12.68 -16.35
C PRO A 326 7.86 11.50 -16.82
N ALA A 327 7.36 10.76 -17.81
CA ALA A 327 8.10 9.64 -18.43
C ALA A 327 9.44 10.11 -19.05
N THR A 328 9.46 11.33 -19.59
CA THR A 328 10.65 12.00 -20.14
C THR A 328 10.87 13.34 -19.45
N GLY A 329 12.12 13.83 -19.39
CA GLY A 329 12.43 15.13 -18.78
C GLY A 329 12.55 15.10 -17.26
N GLY A 330 12.93 13.95 -16.68
CA GLY A 330 13.09 13.77 -15.23
C GLY A 330 14.03 14.77 -14.57
N THR A 331 15.08 15.24 -15.26
CA THR A 331 16.01 16.25 -14.74
C THR A 331 15.34 17.60 -14.46
N ALA A 332 14.50 18.09 -15.37
CA ALA A 332 13.76 19.36 -15.17
C ALA A 332 12.75 19.22 -14.02
N TRP A 333 12.03 18.11 -13.96
CA TRP A 333 11.13 17.78 -12.87
C TRP A 333 11.88 17.73 -11.53
N ALA A 334 13.03 17.05 -11.48
CA ALA A 334 13.82 16.93 -10.27
C ALA A 334 14.33 18.28 -9.75
N ALA A 335 14.77 19.17 -10.67
CA ALA A 335 15.20 20.51 -10.32
C ALA A 335 14.06 21.38 -9.75
N ASP A 336 12.85 21.20 -10.28
CA ASP A 336 11.64 21.90 -9.77
C ASP A 336 11.22 21.36 -8.40
N ALA A 337 11.10 20.05 -8.28
CA ALA A 337 10.75 19.36 -7.04
C ALA A 337 11.78 19.59 -5.90
N ALA A 338 13.07 19.72 -6.25
CA ALA A 338 14.13 20.00 -5.30
C ALA A 338 13.95 21.34 -4.57
N ARG A 339 13.34 22.33 -5.22
CA ARG A 339 13.01 23.61 -4.54
C ARG A 339 12.01 23.42 -3.41
N THR A 340 11.03 22.54 -3.58
CA THR A 340 10.09 22.19 -2.50
C THR A 340 10.82 21.49 -1.33
N VAL A 341 11.74 20.58 -1.62
CA VAL A 341 12.55 19.93 -0.58
C VAL A 341 13.39 20.99 0.18
N GLU A 342 14.02 21.92 -0.54
CA GLU A 342 14.82 22.99 0.08
C GLU A 342 13.99 23.95 0.91
N GLN A 343 12.78 24.30 0.47
CA GLN A 343 11.85 25.10 1.26
C GLN A 343 11.56 24.46 2.64
N ILE A 344 11.41 23.14 2.68
CA ILE A 344 11.17 22.42 3.93
C ILE A 344 12.47 22.33 4.76
N ALA A 345 13.60 22.11 4.12
CA ALA A 345 14.90 22.06 4.78
C ALA A 345 15.26 23.39 5.44
N ALA A 346 14.87 24.50 4.82
CA ALA A 346 15.09 25.87 5.30
C ALA A 346 14.04 26.38 6.32
N LEU A 347 13.03 25.56 6.69
CA LEU A 347 12.03 25.96 7.69
C LEU A 347 12.71 26.25 9.04
N GLY A 348 12.44 27.43 9.57
CA GLY A 348 12.81 27.75 10.95
C GLY A 348 12.05 26.87 11.97
N PRO A 349 12.50 26.86 13.23
CA PRO A 349 11.95 25.94 14.26
C PRO A 349 10.43 26.01 14.42
N GLU A 350 9.86 27.21 14.40
CA GLU A 350 8.42 27.42 14.56
C GLU A 350 7.62 26.89 13.36
N ALA A 351 8.00 27.25 12.14
CA ALA A 351 7.33 26.78 10.92
C ALA A 351 7.46 25.26 10.77
N ARG A 352 8.60 24.68 11.15
CA ARG A 352 8.79 23.24 11.20
C ARG A 352 7.87 22.58 12.21
N ALA A 353 7.75 23.13 13.42
CA ALA A 353 6.84 22.62 14.44
C ALA A 353 5.38 22.65 13.95
N GLN A 354 4.98 23.71 13.26
CA GLN A 354 3.64 23.80 12.66
C GLN A 354 3.42 22.73 11.58
N ALA A 355 4.39 22.48 10.69
CA ALA A 355 4.31 21.43 9.67
C ALA A 355 4.19 20.04 10.30
N VAL A 356 4.98 19.75 11.34
CA VAL A 356 4.90 18.50 12.11
C VAL A 356 3.53 18.36 12.77
N ALA A 357 3.04 19.39 13.44
CA ALA A 357 1.72 19.38 14.10
C ALA A 357 0.58 19.13 13.10
N ALA A 358 0.63 19.74 11.91
CA ALA A 358 -0.33 19.52 10.85
C ALA A 358 -0.30 18.06 10.37
N GLY A 359 0.89 17.47 10.17
CA GLY A 359 1.05 16.07 9.80
C GLY A 359 0.49 15.10 10.86
N LEU A 360 0.80 15.34 12.14
CA LEU A 360 0.28 14.54 13.25
C LEU A 360 -1.25 14.61 13.34
N ALA A 361 -1.83 15.80 13.19
CA ALA A 361 -3.28 15.97 13.19
C ALA A 361 -3.94 15.25 12.01
N ASN A 362 -3.37 15.34 10.81
CA ASN A 362 -3.86 14.64 9.63
C ASN A 362 -3.78 13.11 9.80
N ALA A 363 -2.72 12.59 10.40
CA ALA A 363 -2.53 11.15 10.63
C ALA A 363 -3.61 10.52 11.55
N GLN A 364 -4.29 11.32 12.39
CA GLN A 364 -5.41 10.84 13.22
C GLN A 364 -6.58 10.29 12.40
N ARG A 365 -6.71 10.68 11.15
CA ARG A 365 -7.72 10.15 10.21
C ARG A 365 -7.50 8.67 9.89
N PHE A 366 -6.28 8.17 10.10
CA PHE A 366 -5.83 6.84 9.69
C PHE A 366 -5.55 5.91 10.87
N THR A 367 -6.26 6.10 11.99
CA THR A 367 -6.14 5.17 13.11
C THR A 367 -6.85 3.85 12.78
N ALA A 368 -6.25 2.72 13.17
CA ALA A 368 -6.85 1.40 12.95
C ALA A 368 -8.24 1.30 13.61
N ALA A 369 -8.42 1.89 14.79
CA ALA A 369 -9.69 1.90 15.51
C ALA A 369 -10.79 2.60 14.70
N HIS A 370 -10.50 3.74 14.08
CA HIS A 370 -11.44 4.51 13.27
C HIS A 370 -11.83 3.74 11.98
N SER A 371 -10.85 3.24 11.25
CA SER A 371 -11.11 2.47 10.02
C SER A 371 -11.90 1.19 10.31
N LEU A 372 -11.56 0.46 11.37
CA LEU A 372 -12.27 -0.76 11.76
C LEU A 372 -13.71 -0.47 12.21
N ALA A 373 -13.97 0.66 12.89
CA ALA A 373 -15.33 1.05 13.28
C ALA A 373 -16.21 1.36 12.05
N GLN A 374 -15.66 2.08 11.06
CA GLN A 374 -16.36 2.34 9.81
C GLN A 374 -16.66 1.05 9.04
N ILE A 375 -15.66 0.17 8.90
CA ILE A 375 -15.80 -1.12 8.23
C ILE A 375 -16.86 -1.98 8.93
N GLU A 376 -16.84 -2.04 10.26
CA GLU A 376 -17.83 -2.79 11.05
C GLU A 376 -19.26 -2.30 10.82
N ALA A 377 -19.48 -0.99 10.80
CA ALA A 377 -20.78 -0.41 10.52
C ALA A 377 -21.28 -0.82 9.12
N ILE A 378 -20.40 -0.78 8.11
CA ILE A 378 -20.71 -1.23 6.75
C ILE A 378 -21.09 -2.72 6.73
N TYR A 379 -20.34 -3.57 7.43
CA TYR A 379 -20.59 -5.00 7.51
C TYR A 379 -21.94 -5.30 8.17
N GLN A 380 -22.28 -4.58 9.24
CA GLN A 380 -23.57 -4.71 9.92
C GLN A 380 -24.72 -4.34 9.00
N ASP A 381 -24.59 -3.26 8.22
CA ASP A 381 -25.61 -2.84 7.27
C ASP A 381 -25.81 -3.85 6.14
N ILE A 382 -24.73 -4.44 5.62
CA ILE A 382 -24.80 -5.48 4.58
C ILE A 382 -25.57 -6.71 5.08
N VAL A 383 -25.33 -7.13 6.32
CA VAL A 383 -26.01 -8.30 6.90
C VAL A 383 -27.48 -8.02 7.18
N ARG A 384 -27.83 -6.77 7.55
CA ARG A 384 -29.23 -6.36 7.80
C ARG A 384 -30.05 -6.20 6.52
N THR A 385 -29.41 -5.86 5.41
CA THR A 385 -30.08 -5.63 4.13
C THR A 385 -30.32 -6.99 3.44
N PRO A 386 -31.58 -7.40 3.22
CA PRO A 386 -31.85 -8.66 2.54
C PRO A 386 -31.18 -8.68 1.17
N THR A 387 -30.45 -9.75 0.88
CA THR A 387 -29.98 -10.04 -0.48
C THR A 387 -31.24 -10.24 -1.33
N ALA A 388 -31.63 -9.24 -2.13
CA ALA A 388 -32.71 -9.42 -3.08
C ALA A 388 -32.37 -10.63 -3.97
N ALA A 389 -33.30 -11.59 -4.04
CA ALA A 389 -33.18 -12.83 -4.78
C ALA A 389 -33.04 -12.61 -6.28
#